data_7766d738d0187121f8008654cd2e8604
#
_entry.id   7766d738d0187121f8008654cd2e8604
#
_cell.length_a   1.000
_cell.length_b   1.000
_cell.length_c   1.000
_cell.angle_alpha   90.00
_cell.angle_beta   90.00
_cell.angle_gamma   90.00
#
_symmetry.space_group_name_H-M   'P 1'
#
loop_
_entity.id
_entity.type
_entity.pdbx_description
1 polymer ?
#
loop_
_entity_poly.entity_id
_entity_poly.type
_entity_poly.pdbx_seq_one_letter_code
_entity_poly.pdbx_strand_id
1 'polypeptide(L)'
;ISPCPIPRLETLFEQCPFEHWQLEVKSASRVRAAKTVQAIAALAERHGLSERVTVTSSSREVLRALQQHAPHLARGLVAEYAWLDPLKVARHYGCNLLALNWTLCTPERQLKAQKAGLHVSVWTVNDAALMRRLADFGVDSLITDFPGLAVSTLRG
;
A
#
# COMPACT_ATOMS: atom_id res chain seq x y z
N ILE A 1 -0.94 -14.95 29.35
CA ILE A 1 -1.19 -14.63 27.92
C ILE A 1 -0.04 -15.24 27.16
N SER A 2 -0.27 -16.33 26.41
CA SER A 2 0.75 -16.88 25.51
C SER A 2 1.11 -15.83 24.48
N PRO A 3 2.41 -15.52 24.29
CA PRO A 3 2.80 -14.57 23.25
C PRO A 3 2.41 -15.15 21.89
N CYS A 4 1.55 -14.44 21.17
CA CYS A 4 1.23 -14.80 19.81
C CYS A 4 2.48 -14.55 18.95
N PRO A 5 3.08 -15.58 18.32
CA PRO A 5 4.26 -15.39 17.51
C PRO A 5 3.94 -14.53 16.28
N ILE A 6 4.88 -13.69 15.88
CA ILE A 6 4.76 -12.93 14.62
C ILE A 6 4.74 -13.93 13.46
N PRO A 7 3.69 -13.95 12.63
CA PRO A 7 3.61 -14.91 11.53
C PRO A 7 4.67 -14.60 10.46
N ARG A 8 5.15 -15.62 9.79
CA ARG A 8 5.98 -15.47 8.59
C ARG A 8 5.08 -15.05 7.42
N LEU A 9 5.58 -14.21 6.52
CA LEU A 9 4.85 -13.80 5.33
C LEU A 9 4.45 -15.01 4.46
N GLU A 10 5.32 -16.01 4.34
CA GLU A 10 5.04 -17.25 3.63
C GLU A 10 3.80 -17.97 4.18
N THR A 11 3.72 -18.11 5.50
CA THR A 11 2.55 -18.70 6.17
C THR A 11 1.27 -17.93 5.87
N LEU A 12 1.35 -16.59 5.81
CA LEU A 12 0.19 -15.77 5.47
C LEU A 12 -0.23 -16.01 4.00
N PHE A 13 0.70 -16.10 3.08
CA PHE A 13 0.41 -16.39 1.67
C PHE A 13 -0.27 -17.76 1.49
N GLU A 14 0.11 -18.75 2.30
CA GLU A 14 -0.47 -20.10 2.26
C GLU A 14 -1.86 -20.17 2.89
N GLN A 15 -2.09 -19.41 3.97
CA GLN A 15 -3.29 -19.56 4.81
C GLN A 15 -4.38 -18.54 4.53
N CYS A 16 -4.05 -17.38 3.92
CA CYS A 16 -4.99 -16.29 3.70
C CYS A 16 -5.33 -16.15 2.21
N PRO A 17 -6.59 -16.40 1.81
CA PRO A 17 -7.01 -16.37 0.40
C PRO A 17 -7.34 -14.93 -0.06
N PHE A 18 -6.43 -13.98 0.17
CA PHE A 18 -6.63 -12.60 -0.28
C PHE A 18 -6.42 -12.49 -1.79
N GLU A 19 -7.25 -11.71 -2.45
CA GLU A 19 -7.12 -11.42 -3.88
C GLU A 19 -5.92 -10.53 -4.15
N HIS A 20 -5.68 -9.56 -3.28
CA HIS A 20 -4.55 -8.62 -3.35
C HIS A 20 -3.85 -8.45 -2.01
N TRP A 21 -2.55 -8.26 -2.09
CA TRP A 21 -1.68 -8.03 -0.94
C TRP A 21 -1.04 -6.66 -1.05
N GLN A 22 -1.24 -5.83 -0.05
CA GLN A 22 -0.49 -4.60 0.10
C GLN A 22 0.48 -4.77 1.27
N LEU A 23 1.77 -4.88 0.96
CA LEU A 23 2.83 -5.15 1.94
C LEU A 23 3.60 -3.87 2.22
N GLU A 24 3.44 -3.29 3.39
CA GLU A 24 4.20 -2.13 3.80
C GLU A 24 5.57 -2.53 4.34
N VAL A 25 6.64 -2.04 3.71
CA VAL A 25 8.03 -2.26 4.15
C VAL A 25 8.57 -0.98 4.80
N LYS A 26 8.99 -1.10 6.06
CA LYS A 26 9.62 -0.02 6.84
C LYS A 26 11.11 -0.29 7.00
N SER A 27 11.95 0.44 6.28
CA SER A 27 13.40 0.34 6.40
C SER A 27 14.09 1.66 6.06
N ALA A 28 14.97 2.12 6.93
CA ALA A 28 15.85 3.25 6.68
C ALA A 28 17.23 2.82 6.14
N SER A 29 17.56 1.53 6.16
CA SER A 29 18.83 0.98 5.70
C SER A 29 18.73 0.50 4.25
N ARG A 30 19.59 1.03 3.38
CA ARG A 30 19.68 0.62 1.97
C ARG A 30 19.94 -0.89 1.80
N VAL A 31 20.88 -1.44 2.57
CA VAL A 31 21.22 -2.87 2.50
C VAL A 31 20.04 -3.74 2.96
N ARG A 32 19.38 -3.36 4.04
CA ARG A 32 18.21 -4.09 4.56
C ARG A 32 17.03 -3.97 3.60
N ALA A 33 16.79 -2.80 3.03
CA ALA A 33 15.74 -2.59 2.03
C ALA A 33 15.93 -3.52 0.81
N ALA A 34 17.14 -3.59 0.25
CA ALA A 34 17.45 -4.47 -0.88
C ALA A 34 17.19 -5.94 -0.56
N LYS A 35 17.70 -6.43 0.58
CA LYS A 35 17.48 -7.82 1.03
C LYS A 35 15.99 -8.14 1.22
N THR A 36 15.24 -7.23 1.86
CA THR A 36 13.81 -7.43 2.12
C THR A 36 13.02 -7.47 0.82
N VAL A 37 13.28 -6.53 -0.10
CA VAL A 37 12.61 -6.48 -1.40
C VAL A 37 12.88 -7.74 -2.23
N GLN A 38 14.13 -8.20 -2.28
CA GLN A 38 14.50 -9.43 -2.98
C GLN A 38 13.80 -10.67 -2.38
N ALA A 39 13.74 -10.75 -1.04
CA ALA A 39 13.05 -11.84 -0.36
C ALA A 39 11.53 -11.84 -0.63
N ILE A 40 10.88 -10.67 -0.62
CA ILE A 40 9.46 -10.54 -0.97
C ILE A 40 9.22 -10.95 -2.42
N ALA A 41 10.05 -10.48 -3.36
CA ALA A 41 9.91 -10.81 -4.77
C ALA A 41 10.03 -12.31 -5.02
N ALA A 42 11.06 -12.96 -4.47
CA ALA A 42 11.25 -14.39 -4.58
C ALA A 42 10.09 -15.20 -3.97
N LEU A 43 9.55 -14.71 -2.83
CA LEU A 43 8.42 -15.35 -2.17
C LEU A 43 7.13 -15.21 -3.00
N ALA A 44 6.85 -14.01 -3.50
CA ALA A 44 5.68 -13.75 -4.35
C ALA A 44 5.73 -14.59 -5.64
N GLU A 45 6.89 -14.70 -6.27
CA GLU A 45 7.09 -15.52 -7.46
C GLU A 45 6.84 -17.01 -7.17
N ARG A 46 7.43 -17.54 -6.09
CA ARG A 46 7.27 -18.94 -5.67
C ARG A 46 5.81 -19.33 -5.42
N HIS A 47 5.00 -18.40 -4.89
CA HIS A 47 3.59 -18.61 -4.62
C HIS A 47 2.66 -18.18 -5.78
N GLY A 48 3.19 -17.74 -6.92
CA GLY A 48 2.39 -17.28 -8.05
C GLY A 48 1.59 -15.99 -7.77
N LEU A 49 2.10 -15.14 -6.86
CA LEU A 49 1.41 -13.93 -6.38
C LEU A 49 2.02 -12.63 -6.91
N SER A 50 2.98 -12.67 -7.84
CA SER A 50 3.70 -11.47 -8.32
C SER A 50 2.77 -10.38 -8.83
N GLU A 51 1.69 -10.74 -9.54
CA GLU A 51 0.70 -9.80 -10.06
C GLU A 51 -0.33 -9.32 -8.99
N ARG A 52 -0.31 -9.96 -7.81
CA ARG A 52 -1.26 -9.72 -6.73
C ARG A 52 -0.62 -9.06 -5.51
N VAL A 53 0.68 -8.81 -5.56
CA VAL A 53 1.44 -8.16 -4.49
C VAL A 53 1.83 -6.75 -4.91
N THR A 54 1.45 -5.77 -4.10
CA THR A 54 1.96 -4.39 -4.16
C THR A 54 2.81 -4.13 -2.93
N VAL A 55 4.05 -3.75 -3.12
CA VAL A 55 4.92 -3.35 -2.00
C VAL A 55 4.87 -1.84 -1.82
N THR A 56 4.49 -1.39 -0.62
CA THR A 56 4.36 0.03 -0.28
C THR A 56 5.41 0.47 0.73
N SER A 57 5.84 1.71 0.67
CA SER A 57 6.74 2.29 1.65
C SER A 57 6.74 3.82 1.62
N SER A 58 7.03 4.42 2.77
CA SER A 58 7.43 5.83 2.89
C SER A 58 8.95 6.02 2.70
N SER A 59 9.72 4.93 2.72
CA SER A 59 11.18 4.96 2.61
C SER A 59 11.65 5.01 1.15
N ARG A 60 12.41 6.04 0.83
CA ARG A 60 13.06 6.18 -0.49
C ARG A 60 14.01 5.02 -0.80
N GLU A 61 14.66 4.46 0.21
CA GLU A 61 15.56 3.32 0.03
C GLU A 61 14.80 2.05 -0.38
N VAL A 62 13.61 1.84 0.17
CA VAL A 62 12.73 0.73 -0.25
C VAL A 62 12.23 0.93 -1.67
N LEU A 63 11.76 2.14 -2.01
CA LEU A 63 11.26 2.45 -3.35
C LEU A 63 12.35 2.30 -4.42
N ARG A 64 13.59 2.74 -4.12
CA ARG A 64 14.76 2.49 -4.99
C ARG A 64 15.09 1.01 -5.12
N ALA A 65 15.05 0.27 -4.01
CA ALA A 65 15.32 -1.17 -4.02
C ALA A 65 14.29 -1.91 -4.90
N LEU A 66 13.02 -1.53 -4.85
CA LEU A 66 11.97 -2.06 -5.73
C LEU A 66 12.26 -1.78 -7.21
N GLN A 67 12.68 -0.56 -7.55
CA GLN A 67 13.05 -0.24 -8.93
C GLN A 67 14.23 -1.08 -9.44
N GLN A 68 15.22 -1.31 -8.57
CA GLN A 68 16.48 -1.98 -8.95
C GLN A 68 16.39 -3.51 -8.92
N HIS A 69 15.70 -4.07 -7.94
CA HIS A 69 15.76 -5.52 -7.64
C HIS A 69 14.45 -6.26 -7.88
N ALA A 70 13.32 -5.55 -7.97
CA ALA A 70 12.01 -6.15 -8.24
C ALA A 70 11.14 -5.22 -9.11
N PRO A 71 11.61 -4.84 -10.32
CA PRO A 71 10.89 -3.89 -11.18
C PRO A 71 9.53 -4.42 -11.65
N HIS A 72 9.34 -5.73 -11.64
CA HIS A 72 8.09 -6.42 -12.02
C HIS A 72 7.01 -6.34 -10.94
N LEU A 73 7.36 -6.11 -9.67
CA LEU A 73 6.36 -5.95 -8.62
C LEU A 73 5.73 -4.55 -8.66
N ALA A 74 4.41 -4.51 -8.47
CA ALA A 74 3.71 -3.26 -8.23
C ALA A 74 4.25 -2.59 -6.95
N ARG A 75 4.40 -1.27 -6.99
CA ARG A 75 4.95 -0.49 -5.88
C ARG A 75 4.09 0.73 -5.56
N GLY A 76 4.08 1.12 -4.29
CA GLY A 76 3.30 2.25 -3.83
C GLY A 76 4.08 3.16 -2.88
N LEU A 77 3.79 4.45 -2.96
CA LEU A 77 4.26 5.45 -2.02
C LEU A 77 3.28 5.56 -0.85
N VAL A 78 3.80 5.44 0.38
CA VAL A 78 3.06 5.82 1.59
C VAL A 78 3.37 7.28 1.92
N ALA A 79 2.36 8.14 1.93
CA ALA A 79 2.50 9.56 2.20
C ALA A 79 1.68 9.99 3.42
N GLU A 80 2.38 10.50 4.43
CA GLU A 80 1.81 11.02 5.68
C GLU A 80 1.74 12.54 5.71
N TYR A 81 2.68 13.20 5.03
CA TYR A 81 2.83 14.66 5.04
C TYR A 81 2.90 15.23 3.62
N ALA A 82 2.43 16.48 3.47
CA ALA A 82 2.37 17.17 2.17
C ALA A 82 3.57 18.09 1.88
N TRP A 83 4.65 18.04 2.65
CA TRP A 83 5.82 18.88 2.44
C TRP A 83 6.55 18.60 1.11
N LEU A 84 6.34 17.44 0.53
CA LEU A 84 6.60 17.14 -0.88
C LEU A 84 5.30 16.71 -1.55
N ASP A 85 5.08 17.11 -2.80
CA ASP A 85 3.90 16.67 -3.56
C ASP A 85 3.94 15.14 -3.75
N PRO A 86 3.01 14.38 -3.12
CA PRO A 86 3.04 12.92 -3.18
C PRO A 86 2.93 12.36 -4.61
N LEU A 87 2.23 13.07 -5.51
CA LEU A 87 2.10 12.65 -6.90
C LEU A 87 3.42 12.73 -7.66
N LYS A 88 4.20 13.79 -7.41
CA LYS A 88 5.54 13.93 -8.02
C LYS A 88 6.50 12.86 -7.51
N VAL A 89 6.45 12.57 -6.20
CA VAL A 89 7.28 11.52 -5.59
C VAL A 89 6.90 10.14 -6.14
N ALA A 90 5.60 9.82 -6.16
CA ALA A 90 5.11 8.56 -6.71
C ALA A 90 5.56 8.35 -8.17
N ARG A 91 5.44 9.38 -8.99
CA ARG A 91 5.91 9.36 -10.40
C ARG A 91 7.41 9.13 -10.49
N HIS A 92 8.21 9.82 -9.67
CA HIS A 92 9.67 9.69 -9.65
C HIS A 92 10.12 8.25 -9.40
N TYR A 93 9.43 7.54 -8.50
CA TYR A 93 9.73 6.14 -8.18
C TYR A 93 8.97 5.13 -9.04
N GLY A 94 8.18 5.57 -10.01
CA GLY A 94 7.37 4.69 -10.87
C GLY A 94 6.34 3.88 -10.07
N CYS A 95 5.70 4.52 -9.07
CA CYS A 95 4.67 3.88 -8.27
C CYS A 95 3.38 3.70 -9.06
N ASN A 96 2.69 2.60 -8.80
CA ASN A 96 1.35 2.28 -9.32
C ASN A 96 0.26 2.64 -8.30
N LEU A 97 0.66 2.79 -7.02
CA LEU A 97 -0.24 3.04 -5.90
C LEU A 97 0.26 4.21 -5.05
N LEU A 98 -0.68 4.99 -4.56
CA LEU A 98 -0.46 6.09 -3.63
C LEU A 98 -1.31 5.86 -2.36
N ALA A 99 -0.64 5.49 -1.26
CA ALA A 99 -1.27 5.32 0.05
C ALA A 99 -1.20 6.64 0.82
N LEU A 100 -2.31 7.38 0.89
CA LEU A 100 -2.39 8.69 1.52
C LEU A 100 -2.91 8.61 2.95
N ASN A 101 -2.32 9.38 3.85
CA ASN A 101 -3.04 9.76 5.07
C ASN A 101 -4.35 10.47 4.68
N TRP A 102 -5.44 10.17 5.36
CA TRP A 102 -6.77 10.71 5.02
C TRP A 102 -6.83 12.25 5.02
N THR A 103 -5.99 12.91 5.83
CA THR A 103 -5.89 14.37 5.87
C THR A 103 -5.33 14.97 4.56
N LEU A 104 -4.62 14.18 3.79
CA LEU A 104 -4.07 14.57 2.49
C LEU A 104 -5.02 14.29 1.32
N CYS A 105 -6.04 13.47 1.54
CA CYS A 105 -6.96 13.07 0.48
C CYS A 105 -8.04 14.15 0.27
N THR A 106 -7.89 14.91 -0.81
CA THR A 106 -8.89 15.86 -1.27
C THR A 106 -9.46 15.42 -2.61
N PRO A 107 -10.69 15.83 -3.00
CA PRO A 107 -11.26 15.49 -4.31
C PRO A 107 -10.34 15.86 -5.47
N GLU A 108 -9.70 17.02 -5.37
CA GLU A 108 -8.75 17.49 -6.40
C GLU A 108 -7.52 16.58 -6.52
N ARG A 109 -6.93 16.17 -5.38
CA ARG A 109 -5.77 15.26 -5.36
C ARG A 109 -6.14 13.89 -5.86
N GLN A 110 -7.31 13.37 -5.46
CA GLN A 110 -7.86 12.12 -5.95
C GLN A 110 -7.99 12.14 -7.48
N LEU A 111 -8.62 13.17 -8.03
CA LEU A 111 -8.79 13.32 -9.47
C LEU A 111 -7.45 13.40 -10.23
N LYS A 112 -6.46 14.10 -9.66
CA LYS A 112 -5.11 14.17 -10.25
C LYS A 112 -4.41 12.82 -10.23
N ALA A 113 -4.53 12.05 -9.13
CA ALA A 113 -3.97 10.72 -9.01
C ALA A 113 -4.60 9.75 -10.01
N GLN A 114 -5.93 9.78 -10.13
CA GLN A 114 -6.70 8.98 -11.07
C GLN A 114 -6.29 9.26 -12.53
N LYS A 115 -6.17 10.55 -12.91
CA LYS A 115 -5.67 10.94 -14.24
C LYS A 115 -4.24 10.50 -14.50
N ALA A 116 -3.44 10.30 -13.44
CA ALA A 116 -2.08 9.77 -13.54
C ALA A 116 -2.03 8.24 -13.53
N GLY A 117 -3.17 7.56 -13.49
CA GLY A 117 -3.27 6.09 -13.46
C GLY A 117 -2.83 5.46 -12.14
N LEU A 118 -2.87 6.22 -11.04
CA LEU A 118 -2.51 5.70 -9.71
C LEU A 118 -3.73 5.15 -8.99
N HIS A 119 -3.58 3.96 -8.43
CA HIS A 119 -4.51 3.44 -7.42
C HIS A 119 -4.33 4.22 -6.12
N VAL A 120 -5.39 4.78 -5.58
CA VAL A 120 -5.34 5.55 -4.32
C VAL A 120 -5.94 4.74 -3.18
N SER A 121 -5.10 4.39 -2.21
CA SER A 121 -5.49 3.85 -0.91
C SER A 121 -5.44 4.94 0.14
N VAL A 122 -6.40 4.99 1.06
CA VAL A 122 -6.42 6.02 2.12
C VAL A 122 -6.40 5.37 3.50
N TRP A 123 -5.51 5.84 4.38
CA TRP A 123 -5.25 5.29 5.72
C TRP A 123 -5.19 6.38 6.80
N THR A 124 -5.40 6.08 8.09
CA THR A 124 -6.19 4.96 8.59
C THR A 124 -7.59 5.49 8.81
N VAL A 125 -8.58 4.83 8.24
CA VAL A 125 -9.98 5.32 8.18
C VAL A 125 -10.85 4.42 9.05
N ASN A 126 -11.16 4.88 10.27
CA ASN A 126 -11.88 4.09 11.27
C ASN A 126 -13.28 4.65 11.60
N ASP A 127 -13.69 5.70 10.91
CA ASP A 127 -14.98 6.35 11.08
C ASP A 127 -15.89 6.19 9.88
N ALA A 128 -17.16 5.79 10.10
CA ALA A 128 -18.11 5.48 9.03
C ALA A 128 -18.46 6.69 8.15
N ALA A 129 -18.55 7.89 8.72
CA ALA A 129 -18.84 9.10 7.94
C ALA A 129 -17.65 9.48 7.04
N LEU A 130 -16.42 9.33 7.56
CA LEU A 130 -15.21 9.51 6.78
C LEU A 130 -15.08 8.45 5.67
N MET A 131 -15.43 7.18 5.92
CA MET A 131 -15.47 6.12 4.90
C MET A 131 -16.36 6.49 3.73
N ARG A 132 -17.62 6.92 4.00
CA ARG A 132 -18.56 7.36 2.96
C ARG A 132 -18.01 8.54 2.17
N ARG A 133 -17.52 9.57 2.88
CA ARG A 133 -16.95 10.77 2.22
C ARG A 133 -15.79 10.44 1.30
N LEU A 134 -14.89 9.56 1.70
CA LEU A 134 -13.76 9.15 0.86
C LEU A 134 -14.21 8.29 -0.33
N ALA A 135 -15.21 7.44 -0.13
CA ALA A 135 -15.84 6.70 -1.23
C ALA A 135 -16.49 7.65 -2.26
N ASP A 136 -17.16 8.72 -1.78
CA ASP A 136 -17.72 9.77 -2.66
C ASP A 136 -16.63 10.53 -3.44
N PHE A 137 -15.41 10.64 -2.90
CA PHE A 137 -14.26 11.18 -3.63
C PHE A 137 -13.75 10.23 -4.72
N GLY A 138 -14.21 8.97 -4.73
CA GLY A 138 -13.79 7.96 -5.68
C GLY A 138 -12.42 7.35 -5.40
N VAL A 139 -12.04 7.22 -4.11
CA VAL A 139 -10.82 6.48 -3.73
C VAL A 139 -10.97 5.00 -4.07
N ASP A 140 -9.88 4.34 -4.44
CA ASP A 140 -9.93 2.95 -4.88
C ASP A 140 -9.97 1.95 -3.72
N SER A 141 -9.39 2.31 -2.58
CA SER A 141 -9.42 1.46 -1.38
C SER A 141 -9.25 2.24 -0.08
N LEU A 142 -9.77 1.67 1.01
CA LEU A 142 -9.61 2.18 2.37
C LEU A 142 -8.82 1.18 3.20
N ILE A 143 -7.88 1.72 4.00
CA ILE A 143 -7.12 0.97 4.99
C ILE A 143 -7.70 1.30 6.37
N THR A 144 -8.20 0.28 7.06
CA THR A 144 -8.92 0.42 8.33
C THR A 144 -8.58 -0.70 9.30
N ASP A 145 -8.66 -0.40 10.60
CA ASP A 145 -8.57 -1.41 11.67
C ASP A 145 -9.90 -2.15 11.87
N PHE A 146 -11.00 -1.65 11.26
CA PHE A 146 -12.36 -2.18 11.39
C PHE A 146 -12.95 -2.61 10.04
N PRO A 147 -12.45 -3.69 9.41
CA PRO A 147 -12.91 -4.09 8.08
C PRO A 147 -14.41 -4.43 8.02
N GLY A 148 -14.97 -5.00 9.11
CA GLY A 148 -16.40 -5.25 9.20
C GLY A 148 -17.25 -3.98 9.13
N LEU A 149 -16.81 -2.90 9.82
CA LEU A 149 -17.46 -1.59 9.73
C LEU A 149 -17.37 -1.03 8.31
N ALA A 150 -16.22 -1.14 7.66
CA ALA A 150 -16.06 -0.65 6.30
C ALA A 150 -17.01 -1.36 5.33
N VAL A 151 -17.09 -2.70 5.40
CA VAL A 151 -17.98 -3.49 4.55
C VAL A 151 -19.44 -3.12 4.77
N SER A 152 -19.91 -3.03 6.04
CA SER A 152 -21.30 -2.65 6.33
C SER A 152 -21.63 -1.21 5.94
N THR A 153 -20.63 -0.31 6.00
CA THR A 153 -20.81 1.12 5.66
C THR A 153 -20.91 1.37 4.15
N LEU A 154 -20.16 0.59 3.34
CA LEU A 154 -19.98 0.86 1.91
C LEU A 154 -20.80 -0.08 1.01
N ARG A 155 -21.29 -1.21 1.53
CA ARG A 155 -22.11 -2.18 0.79
C ARG A 155 -23.58 -2.22 1.21
N GLY A 156 -23.94 -1.50 2.30
CA GLY A 156 -25.33 -1.30 2.73
C GLY A 156 -25.92 -0.09 2.04
#